data_58d970859e8796683d864dc51a9a19b3
#
_entry.id   58d970859e8796683d864dc51a9a19b3
#
_cell.length_a   1.000
_cell.length_b   1.000
_cell.length_c   1.000
_cell.angle_alpha   90.00
_cell.angle_beta   90.00
_cell.angle_gamma   90.00
#
_symmetry.space_group_name_H-M   'P 1'
#
loop_
_entity.id
_entity.type
_entity.pdbx_description
1 polymer ?
#
loop_
_entity_poly.entity_id
_entity_poly.type
_entity_poly.pdbx_seq_one_letter_code
_entity_poly.pdbx_strand_id
1 'polypeptide(L)'
;SSAWAGVHVNFSKPDNYSDMPFSSRDREQILAGLAEHFQLLGKGLRPGQDLKIEVTDVDLAGREDPMRRGAMEVRVMDGRTDWPRMRLRFQLEQNGKVIASGNAALSDMSYLQRINRYSSNDALRYEKKMIDEWFEDTFGIKPQGRSKPVLTLQQPVHRR
;
A
#
# COMPACT_ATOMS: atom_id res chain seq x y z
N SER A 1 20.16 -18.73 8.15
CA SER A 1 19.03 -17.89 7.79
C SER A 1 19.45 -16.45 7.65
N SER A 2 18.68 -15.73 6.90
CA SER A 2 19.01 -14.37 6.59
C SER A 2 18.65 -13.43 7.74
N ALA A 3 19.48 -12.46 7.99
CA ALA A 3 19.16 -11.40 8.93
C ALA A 3 18.42 -10.24 8.25
N TRP A 4 18.09 -10.39 7.00
CA TRP A 4 17.44 -9.33 6.26
C TRP A 4 15.99 -9.19 6.68
N ALA A 5 15.55 -7.98 6.83
CA ALA A 5 14.12 -7.70 6.98
C ALA A 5 13.54 -7.47 5.60
N GLY A 6 12.38 -8.00 5.35
CA GLY A 6 11.81 -7.84 4.05
C GLY A 6 10.33 -8.12 3.99
N VAL A 7 9.72 -7.67 2.89
CA VAL A 7 8.31 -7.90 2.64
C VAL A 7 8.19 -8.68 1.34
N HIS A 8 7.39 -9.73 1.41
CA HIS A 8 7.09 -10.58 0.26
C HIS A 8 5.61 -10.46 -0.04
N VAL A 9 5.27 -9.94 -1.22
CA VAL A 9 3.89 -9.69 -1.58
C VAL A 9 3.48 -10.63 -2.70
N ASN A 10 2.36 -11.29 -2.53
CA ASN A 10 1.79 -12.17 -3.54
C ASN A 10 0.35 -11.74 -3.79
N PHE A 11 -0.04 -11.68 -5.05
CA PHE A 11 -1.41 -11.34 -5.43
C PHE A 11 -2.12 -12.60 -5.90
N SER A 12 -3.14 -12.99 -5.14
CA SER A 12 -3.88 -14.22 -5.40
C SER A 12 -5.00 -13.93 -6.37
N LYS A 13 -5.01 -14.62 -7.52
CA LYS A 13 -6.08 -14.54 -8.52
C LYS A 13 -6.44 -13.10 -8.89
N PRO A 14 -5.48 -12.32 -9.38
CA PRO A 14 -5.74 -10.89 -9.62
C PRO A 14 -6.82 -10.62 -10.67
N ASP A 15 -7.11 -11.58 -11.53
CA ASP A 15 -8.17 -11.39 -12.52
C ASP A 15 -9.55 -11.34 -11.90
N ASN A 16 -9.68 -11.76 -10.64
CA ASN A 16 -10.97 -11.79 -9.96
C ASN A 16 -11.14 -10.63 -8.99
N TYR A 17 -10.24 -9.66 -8.99
CA TYR A 17 -10.34 -8.53 -8.06
C TYR A 17 -11.54 -7.65 -8.39
N SER A 18 -12.06 -6.99 -7.36
CA SER A 18 -13.33 -6.27 -7.47
C SER A 18 -13.29 -5.12 -8.48
N ASP A 19 -12.22 -4.37 -8.54
CA ASP A 19 -12.14 -3.26 -9.48
C ASP A 19 -10.69 -3.00 -9.88
N MET A 20 -10.35 -3.47 -11.06
CA MET A 20 -9.02 -3.30 -11.64
C MET A 20 -9.19 -2.91 -13.11
N PRO A 21 -8.20 -2.26 -13.71
CA PRO A 21 -8.30 -1.90 -15.12
C PRO A 21 -8.52 -3.11 -16.02
N PHE A 22 -9.19 -2.87 -17.13
CA PHE A 22 -9.44 -3.93 -18.11
C PHE A 22 -8.15 -4.43 -18.75
N SER A 23 -7.22 -3.53 -19.00
CA SER A 23 -5.97 -3.90 -19.66
C SER A 23 -5.08 -4.70 -18.72
N SER A 24 -4.60 -5.85 -19.15
CA SER A 24 -3.71 -6.65 -18.32
C SER A 24 -2.40 -5.91 -18.04
N ARG A 25 -1.95 -5.10 -18.98
CA ARG A 25 -0.74 -4.31 -18.78
C ARG A 25 -0.93 -3.29 -17.66
N ASP A 26 -2.08 -2.62 -17.66
CA ASP A 26 -2.37 -1.65 -16.61
C ASP A 26 -2.53 -2.33 -15.27
N ARG A 27 -3.16 -3.50 -15.23
CA ARG A 27 -3.26 -4.27 -13.99
C ARG A 27 -1.89 -4.61 -13.45
N GLU A 28 -0.98 -5.06 -14.31
CA GLU A 28 0.37 -5.41 -13.86
C GLU A 28 1.09 -4.22 -13.28
N GLN A 29 0.94 -3.04 -13.89
CA GLN A 29 1.56 -1.84 -13.36
C GLN A 29 1.00 -1.46 -12.00
N ILE A 30 -0.31 -1.58 -11.83
CA ILE A 30 -0.95 -1.28 -10.55
C ILE A 30 -0.44 -2.25 -9.47
N LEU A 31 -0.42 -3.54 -9.79
CA LEU A 31 0.02 -4.53 -8.80
C LEU A 31 1.50 -4.33 -8.45
N ALA A 32 2.32 -4.02 -9.44
CA ALA A 32 3.73 -3.75 -9.18
C ALA A 32 3.90 -2.52 -8.29
N GLY A 33 3.11 -1.48 -8.51
CA GLY A 33 3.17 -0.28 -7.68
C GLY A 33 2.75 -0.54 -6.25
N LEU A 34 1.71 -1.36 -6.07
CA LEU A 34 1.28 -1.72 -4.72
C LEU A 34 2.35 -2.56 -4.02
N ALA A 35 2.92 -3.53 -4.71
CA ALA A 35 3.97 -4.38 -4.13
C ALA A 35 5.17 -3.54 -3.73
N GLU A 36 5.56 -2.61 -4.59
CA GLU A 36 6.69 -1.74 -4.30
C GLU A 36 6.42 -0.90 -3.06
N HIS A 37 5.19 -0.43 -2.90
CA HIS A 37 4.84 0.37 -1.73
C HIS A 37 4.92 -0.44 -0.44
N PHE A 38 4.41 -1.69 -0.46
CA PHE A 38 4.56 -2.56 0.71
C PHE A 38 6.03 -2.78 1.03
N GLN A 39 6.86 -2.99 0.01
CA GLN A 39 8.29 -3.22 0.23
C GLN A 39 8.97 -1.98 0.79
N LEU A 40 8.54 -0.81 0.36
CA LEU A 40 9.08 0.43 0.90
C LEU A 40 8.76 0.58 2.38
N LEU A 41 7.53 0.28 2.77
CA LEU A 41 7.16 0.31 4.19
C LEU A 41 7.91 -0.74 4.98
N GLY A 42 8.24 -1.85 4.34
CA GLY A 42 8.99 -2.92 5.00
C GLY A 42 10.37 -2.53 5.45
N LYS A 43 10.89 -1.41 4.95
CA LYS A 43 12.18 -0.91 5.43
C LYS A 43 12.15 -0.55 6.90
N GLY A 44 10.96 -0.37 7.48
CA GLY A 44 10.83 -0.11 8.90
C GLY A 44 10.79 -1.36 9.77
N LEU A 45 10.82 -2.54 9.16
CA LEU A 45 10.86 -3.78 9.93
C LEU A 45 12.21 -3.93 10.63
N ARG A 46 12.21 -4.67 11.74
CA ARG A 46 13.45 -4.90 12.47
C ARG A 46 14.26 -6.00 11.80
N PRO A 47 15.57 -6.01 12.02
CA PRO A 47 16.38 -7.10 11.46
C PRO A 47 15.85 -8.46 11.91
N GLY A 48 15.85 -9.41 10.98
CA GLY A 48 15.32 -10.73 11.24
C GLY A 48 13.82 -10.87 11.06
N GLN A 49 13.12 -9.78 10.76
CA GLN A 49 11.69 -9.85 10.53
C GLN A 49 11.39 -9.99 9.05
N ASP A 50 10.46 -10.86 8.72
CA ASP A 50 9.97 -11.05 7.36
C ASP A 50 8.45 -10.97 7.39
N LEU A 51 7.89 -10.15 6.52
CA LEU A 51 6.45 -10.01 6.42
C LEU A 51 5.99 -10.58 5.10
N LYS A 52 5.11 -11.55 5.18
CA LYS A 52 4.50 -12.17 4.00
C LYS A 52 3.08 -11.67 3.88
N ILE A 53 2.75 -11.15 2.71
CA ILE A 53 1.43 -10.58 2.46
C ILE A 53 0.85 -11.27 1.23
N GLU A 54 -0.36 -11.79 1.38
CA GLU A 54 -1.11 -12.30 0.24
C GLU A 54 -2.33 -11.41 0.06
N VAL A 55 -2.34 -10.65 -1.03
CA VAL A 55 -3.46 -9.78 -1.36
C VAL A 55 -4.50 -10.63 -2.07
N THR A 56 -5.73 -10.62 -1.55
CA THR A 56 -6.80 -11.46 -2.09
C THR A 56 -7.86 -10.66 -2.83
N ASP A 57 -7.90 -9.35 -2.66
CA ASP A 57 -8.80 -8.50 -3.42
C ASP A 57 -8.29 -7.07 -3.43
N VAL A 58 -8.52 -6.39 -4.53
CA VAL A 58 -8.23 -4.97 -4.68
C VAL A 58 -9.42 -4.31 -5.35
N ASP A 59 -9.85 -3.19 -4.77
CA ASP A 59 -10.93 -2.38 -5.30
C ASP A 59 -10.39 -0.95 -5.28
N LEU A 60 -9.98 -0.47 -6.44
CA LEU A 60 -9.30 0.81 -6.52
C LEU A 60 -10.25 1.98 -6.29
N ALA A 61 -9.69 3.09 -5.83
CA ALA A 61 -10.47 4.31 -5.65
C ALA A 61 -11.04 4.77 -6.98
N GLY A 62 -12.27 5.28 -6.95
CA GLY A 62 -12.94 5.72 -8.16
C GLY A 62 -13.40 4.55 -9.00
N ARG A 63 -13.80 4.85 -10.21
CA ARG A 63 -14.21 3.82 -11.15
C ARG A 63 -13.64 4.13 -12.51
N GLU A 64 -13.43 3.08 -13.28
CA GLU A 64 -12.90 3.25 -14.62
C GLU A 64 -14.02 3.75 -15.54
N ASP A 65 -13.74 4.77 -16.32
CA ASP A 65 -14.73 5.34 -17.22
C ASP A 65 -14.55 4.69 -18.59
N PRO A 66 -15.47 3.84 -19.03
CA PRO A 66 -15.32 3.17 -20.32
C PRO A 66 -15.32 4.12 -21.50
N MET A 67 -15.84 5.32 -21.34
CA MET A 67 -15.83 6.30 -22.42
C MET A 67 -14.46 6.94 -22.60
N ARG A 68 -13.56 6.75 -21.66
CA ARG A 68 -12.23 7.32 -21.72
C ARG A 68 -11.15 6.25 -21.76
N ARG A 69 -11.50 5.11 -22.28
CA ARG A 69 -10.52 4.06 -22.32
C ARG A 69 -9.35 4.50 -23.19
N GLY A 70 -8.20 4.01 -22.92
CA GLY A 70 -6.97 4.45 -23.55
C GLY A 70 -6.17 5.35 -22.67
N ALA A 71 -6.78 5.93 -21.62
CA ALA A 71 -6.05 6.74 -20.65
C ALA A 71 -5.99 5.95 -19.35
N MET A 72 -4.84 5.40 -19.08
CA MET A 72 -4.68 4.44 -17.99
C MET A 72 -5.09 4.97 -16.64
N GLU A 73 -4.72 6.19 -16.33
CA GLU A 73 -4.96 6.72 -15.00
C GLU A 73 -6.27 7.48 -14.85
N VAL A 74 -7.10 7.50 -15.86
CA VAL A 74 -8.32 8.29 -15.76
C VAL A 74 -9.40 7.48 -15.05
N ARG A 75 -9.66 7.83 -13.83
CA ARG A 75 -10.71 7.21 -13.03
C ARG A 75 -11.59 8.30 -12.46
N VAL A 76 -12.89 8.03 -12.41
CA VAL A 76 -13.86 8.99 -11.91
C VAL A 76 -13.96 8.84 -10.40
N MET A 77 -13.72 9.93 -9.68
CA MET A 77 -13.73 9.94 -8.21
C MET A 77 -14.94 10.72 -7.74
N ASP A 78 -15.91 10.06 -7.14
CA ASP A 78 -17.06 10.78 -6.62
C ASP A 78 -17.25 10.64 -5.12
N GLY A 79 -16.49 9.74 -4.48
CA GLY A 79 -16.48 9.65 -3.02
C GLY A 79 -17.67 8.98 -2.39
N ARG A 80 -18.59 8.43 -3.17
CA ARG A 80 -19.78 7.81 -2.59
C ARG A 80 -19.65 6.33 -2.37
N THR A 81 -19.41 5.58 -3.42
CA THR A 81 -19.30 4.12 -3.30
C THR A 81 -18.02 3.61 -3.90
N ASP A 82 -17.13 4.52 -4.30
CA ASP A 82 -15.93 4.16 -5.02
C ASP A 82 -14.67 4.38 -4.20
N TRP A 83 -14.74 4.25 -2.88
CA TRP A 83 -13.56 4.40 -2.04
C TRP A 83 -12.65 3.18 -2.19
N PRO A 84 -11.35 3.36 -1.93
CA PRO A 84 -10.41 2.25 -2.08
C PRO A 84 -10.62 1.20 -1.01
N ARG A 85 -10.49 -0.05 -1.41
CA ARG A 85 -10.59 -1.19 -0.50
C ARG A 85 -9.60 -2.26 -0.92
N MET A 86 -9.15 -3.04 0.05
CA MET A 86 -8.23 -4.13 -0.22
C MET A 86 -8.40 -5.18 0.85
N ARG A 87 -8.29 -6.45 0.47
CA ARG A 87 -8.26 -7.55 1.42
C ARG A 87 -6.96 -8.28 1.29
N LEU A 88 -6.39 -8.64 2.43
CA LEU A 88 -5.13 -9.36 2.43
C LEU A 88 -5.03 -10.26 3.64
N ARG A 89 -4.12 -11.21 3.56
CA ARG A 89 -3.68 -12.00 4.69
C ARG A 89 -2.22 -11.70 4.91
N PHE A 90 -1.79 -11.68 6.15
CA PHE A 90 -0.40 -11.39 6.45
C PHE A 90 0.14 -12.34 7.50
N GLN A 91 1.45 -12.51 7.48
CA GLN A 91 2.17 -13.31 8.45
C GLN A 91 3.51 -12.66 8.69
N LEU A 92 3.75 -12.24 9.92
CA LEU A 92 5.02 -11.63 10.30
C LEU A 92 5.86 -12.66 11.03
N GLU A 93 7.07 -12.89 10.55
CA GLU A 93 8.00 -13.83 11.17
C GLU A 93 9.16 -13.07 11.77
N GLN A 94 9.65 -13.60 12.88
CA GLN A 94 10.85 -13.10 13.54
C GLN A 94 11.81 -14.26 13.62
N ASN A 95 12.92 -14.18 12.88
CA ASN A 95 13.92 -15.25 12.85
C ASN A 95 13.29 -16.61 12.50
N GLY A 96 12.37 -16.61 11.55
CA GLY A 96 11.71 -17.83 11.08
C GLY A 96 10.51 -18.28 11.88
N LYS A 97 10.17 -17.55 12.95
CA LYS A 97 9.06 -17.93 13.81
C LYS A 97 7.92 -16.91 13.64
N VAL A 98 6.70 -17.37 13.42
CA VAL A 98 5.56 -16.50 13.25
C VAL A 98 5.24 -15.83 14.58
N ILE A 99 5.24 -14.50 14.60
CA ILE A 99 4.90 -13.73 15.79
C ILE A 99 3.60 -12.94 15.64
N ALA A 100 3.09 -12.80 14.43
CA ALA A 100 1.80 -12.17 14.21
C ALA A 100 1.25 -12.63 12.87
N SER A 101 -0.06 -12.78 12.79
CA SER A 101 -0.70 -13.13 11.52
C SER A 101 -2.17 -12.75 11.59
N GLY A 102 -2.79 -12.61 10.43
CA GLY A 102 -4.20 -12.30 10.40
C GLY A 102 -4.70 -11.99 9.01
N ASN A 103 -5.98 -11.71 8.96
CA ASN A 103 -6.63 -11.21 7.76
C ASN A 103 -6.97 -9.76 7.98
N ALA A 104 -6.87 -8.95 6.94
CA ALA A 104 -7.16 -7.53 7.06
C ALA A 104 -8.03 -7.08 5.90
N ALA A 105 -8.98 -6.20 6.21
CA ALA A 105 -9.79 -5.54 5.20
C ALA A 105 -9.52 -4.04 5.35
N LEU A 106 -8.83 -3.48 4.37
CA LEU A 106 -8.46 -2.08 4.38
C LEU A 106 -9.51 -1.28 3.61
N SER A 107 -9.84 -0.10 4.07
CA SER A 107 -10.75 0.77 3.33
C SER A 107 -10.56 2.21 3.79
N ASP A 108 -10.90 3.14 2.91
CA ASP A 108 -10.84 4.57 3.24
C ASP A 108 -12.04 5.26 2.59
N MET A 109 -13.15 5.26 3.31
CA MET A 109 -14.38 5.87 2.79
C MET A 109 -14.30 7.38 2.68
N SER A 110 -13.36 7.99 3.36
CA SER A 110 -13.19 9.45 3.34
C SER A 110 -12.00 9.87 2.48
N TYR A 111 -11.65 9.08 1.49
CA TYR A 111 -10.39 9.26 0.77
C TYR A 111 -10.27 10.63 0.11
N LEU A 112 -11.36 11.20 -0.33
CA LEU A 112 -11.31 12.51 -0.99
C LEU A 112 -11.26 13.67 -0.01
N GLN A 113 -11.60 13.44 1.25
CA GLN A 113 -11.73 14.51 2.23
C GLN A 113 -10.55 14.57 3.18
N ARG A 114 -9.64 13.63 3.11
CA ARG A 114 -8.54 13.55 4.05
C ARG A 114 -7.26 14.05 3.38
N ILE A 115 -6.36 14.60 4.20
CA ILE A 115 -5.09 15.07 3.70
C ILE A 115 -4.28 13.87 3.21
N ASN A 116 -3.75 13.99 2.01
CA ASN A 116 -2.96 12.92 1.43
C ASN A 116 -1.56 13.44 1.14
N ARG A 117 -0.55 12.75 1.66
CA ARG A 117 0.84 13.17 1.51
C ARG A 117 1.41 12.90 0.12
N TYR A 118 0.74 12.09 -0.66
CA TYR A 118 1.24 11.71 -1.97
C TYR A 118 0.82 12.72 -3.02
N SER A 119 1.64 12.83 -4.06
CA SER A 119 1.38 13.78 -5.14
C SER A 119 0.05 13.49 -5.83
N SER A 120 -0.61 14.55 -6.25
CA SER A 120 -1.84 14.37 -7.02
C SER A 120 -1.60 13.64 -8.34
N ASN A 121 -0.34 13.56 -8.78
CA ASN A 121 0.01 12.82 -9.98
C ASN A 121 0.20 11.32 -9.71
N ASP A 122 0.18 10.90 -8.45
CA ASP A 122 0.36 9.51 -8.12
C ASP A 122 -0.99 8.80 -8.26
N ALA A 123 -1.09 7.89 -9.23
CA ALA A 123 -2.34 7.20 -9.50
C ALA A 123 -2.79 6.33 -8.35
N LEU A 124 -1.88 5.93 -7.47
CA LEU A 124 -2.19 5.08 -6.33
C LEU A 124 -2.18 5.84 -5.01
N ARG A 125 -2.29 7.15 -5.05
CA ARG A 125 -2.14 7.96 -3.83
C ARG A 125 -3.13 7.59 -2.74
N TYR A 126 -4.33 7.21 -3.11
CA TYR A 126 -5.34 6.84 -2.12
C TYR A 126 -5.08 5.45 -1.53
N GLU A 127 -4.68 4.52 -2.39
CA GLU A 127 -4.35 3.17 -1.93
C GLU A 127 -3.11 3.18 -1.06
N LYS A 128 -2.11 3.98 -1.43
CA LYS A 128 -0.89 4.09 -0.63
C LYS A 128 -1.18 4.63 0.76
N LYS A 129 -2.04 5.65 0.84
CA LYS A 129 -2.41 6.20 2.14
C LYS A 129 -3.12 5.15 2.99
N MET A 130 -4.03 4.43 2.39
CA MET A 130 -4.77 3.37 3.09
C MET A 130 -3.81 2.29 3.61
N ILE A 131 -2.85 1.90 2.80
CA ILE A 131 -1.85 0.91 3.19
C ILE A 131 -0.96 1.46 4.30
N ASP A 132 -0.56 2.73 4.21
CA ASP A 132 0.26 3.36 5.26
C ASP A 132 -0.44 3.27 6.61
N GLU A 133 -1.73 3.56 6.64
CA GLU A 133 -2.48 3.56 7.89
C GLU A 133 -2.59 2.15 8.46
N TRP A 134 -2.83 1.18 7.60
CA TRP A 134 -2.87 -0.20 8.06
C TRP A 134 -1.52 -0.64 8.63
N PHE A 135 -0.44 -0.28 7.96
CA PHE A 135 0.90 -0.67 8.38
C PHE A 135 1.23 -0.05 9.74
N GLU A 136 0.88 1.22 9.92
CA GLU A 136 1.12 1.88 11.19
C GLU A 136 0.26 1.28 12.30
N ASP A 137 -1.02 1.04 12.02
CA ASP A 137 -1.93 0.50 13.03
C ASP A 137 -1.55 -0.92 13.42
N THR A 138 -1.04 -1.70 12.48
CA THR A 138 -0.78 -3.11 12.72
C THR A 138 0.60 -3.35 13.28
N PHE A 139 1.61 -2.63 12.79
CA PHE A 139 3.00 -2.90 13.14
C PHE A 139 3.70 -1.71 13.81
N GLY A 140 3.04 -0.56 13.92
CA GLY A 140 3.66 0.62 14.48
C GLY A 140 4.69 1.27 13.58
N ILE A 141 4.68 0.94 12.29
CA ILE A 141 5.68 1.41 11.34
C ILE A 141 5.06 2.53 10.51
N LYS A 142 5.68 3.70 10.54
CA LYS A 142 5.22 4.84 9.75
C LYS A 142 5.95 4.89 8.44
N PRO A 143 5.33 5.45 7.40
CA PRO A 143 6.02 5.57 6.11
C PRO A 143 7.25 6.44 6.26
N GLN A 144 8.31 6.01 5.60
CA GLN A 144 9.55 6.77 5.58
C GLN A 144 9.32 7.96 4.70
N GLY A 145 9.47 9.09 5.21
CA GLY A 145 9.15 10.24 4.48
C GLY A 145 10.13 10.49 3.40
N ARG A 146 9.71 10.48 2.19
CA ARG A 146 10.48 10.99 1.21
C ARG A 146 10.56 12.39 1.39
N SER A 147 9.78 12.83 2.17
CA SER A 147 9.75 14.15 2.43
C SER A 147 10.76 14.60 3.23
N LYS A 148 11.31 14.18 3.95
CA LYS A 148 12.01 14.80 4.83
C LYS A 148 13.19 14.94 4.56
N PRO A 149 13.50 15.69 4.17
CA PRO A 149 14.82 15.80 4.02
C PRO A 149 15.32 16.18 5.32
N VAL A 150 15.47 16.38 5.77
CA VAL A 150 15.65 16.57 6.78
C VAL A 150 16.21 16.89 7.59
N LEU A 151 16.28 17.33 7.57
CA LEU A 151 16.49 17.69 8.29
C LEU A 151 17.03 17.50 9.18
N THR A 152 17.33 17.67 9.11
CA THR A 152 17.43 17.55 9.81
C THR A 152 18.05 17.52 10.64
N LEU A 153 18.38 17.66 10.68
CA LEU A 153 18.46 17.64 11.35
C LEU A 153 18.88 17.73 12.18
N GLN A 154 18.99 17.64 12.19
CA GLN A 154 18.79 17.65 12.93
C GLN A 154 19.19 17.43 13.78
N GLN A 155 19.53 17.45 13.79
CA GLN A 155 19.43 17.24 14.58
C GLN A 155 19.94 17.12 15.36
N PRO A 156 20.24 17.18 15.54
CA PRO A 156 20.32 16.93 16.34
C PRO A 156 20.59 16.93 17.12
N VAL A 157 20.73 16.92 17.05
CA VAL A 157 20.32 16.77 17.66
C VAL A 157 20.40 16.70 18.35
N HIS A 158 20.50 16.56 18.39
CA HIS A 158 20.08 16.30 18.93
C HIS A 158 20.26 16.29 19.58
N ARG A 159 20.50 16.21 19.71
CA ARG A 159 20.24 16.09 20.25
C ARG A 159 20.20 16.11 21.06
N ARG A 160 20.19 15.97 20.99
CA ARG A 160 19.98 15.99 21.81
C ARG A 160 19.80 15.83 22.49
#